data_23483b900c6f1e5ff34938ae7c47dd65
#
_entry.id   23483b900c6f1e5ff34938ae7c47dd65
#
_cell.length_a   1.000
_cell.length_b   1.000
_cell.length_c   1.000
_cell.angle_alpha   90.00
_cell.angle_beta   90.00
_cell.angle_gamma   90.00
#
_symmetry.space_group_name_H-M   'P 1'
#
loop_
_entity.id
_entity.type
_entity.pdbx_description
1 polymer ?
#
loop_
_entity_poly.entity_id
_entity_poly.type
_entity_poly.pdbx_seq_one_letter_code
_entity_poly.pdbx_strand_id
1 'polypeptide(L)'
;MQHHLLLPETATKRDLEDPLTIKLVAEKVETEDFLELLHALTIADAIATGPLASSDWRQSLIGELVASVKNEIRGERKEINPHLSKDKQELAMRKEEIVVEATPIDQGLAITVVANDSTGLLGIIAGVLSLQRLLVRSARTETINKRAVTTWRVTPEFGDAPDLMQLQESLRLALNGSL
;
A
#
# COMPACT_ATOMS: atom_id res chain seq x y z
N MET A 1 -28.24 -11.18 5.18
CA MET A 1 -27.42 -9.98 4.81
C MET A 1 -26.41 -9.58 5.90
N GLN A 2 -25.76 -10.56 6.52
CA GLN A 2 -24.91 -10.30 7.69
C GLN A 2 -23.51 -9.73 7.34
N HIS A 3 -23.08 -9.78 6.07
CA HIS A 3 -21.70 -9.43 5.65
C HIS A 3 -21.60 -8.39 4.53
N HIS A 4 -22.66 -7.65 4.21
CA HIS A 4 -22.63 -6.68 3.09
C HIS A 4 -21.58 -5.57 3.23
N LEU A 5 -21.21 -5.20 4.46
CA LEU A 5 -20.15 -4.19 4.73
C LEU A 5 -18.77 -4.81 4.93
N LEU A 6 -18.62 -6.14 4.90
CA LEU A 6 -17.35 -6.81 5.20
C LEU A 6 -16.22 -6.35 4.27
N LEU A 7 -16.45 -6.36 2.96
CA LEU A 7 -15.45 -5.98 1.98
C LEU A 7 -15.10 -4.49 2.05
N PRO A 8 -16.09 -3.55 2.00
CA PRO A 8 -15.74 -2.12 2.03
C PRO A 8 -15.11 -1.68 3.35
N GLU A 9 -15.54 -2.21 4.49
CA GLU A 9 -14.93 -1.89 5.78
C GLU A 9 -13.52 -2.44 5.92
N THR A 10 -13.29 -3.68 5.49
CA THR A 10 -11.96 -4.28 5.54
C THR A 10 -11.01 -3.54 4.59
N ALA A 11 -11.44 -3.30 3.35
CA ALA A 11 -10.61 -2.65 2.34
C ALA A 11 -10.19 -1.22 2.73
N THR A 12 -11.02 -0.50 3.51
CA THR A 12 -10.74 0.90 3.86
C THR A 12 -10.12 1.09 5.24
N LYS A 13 -10.24 0.11 6.14
CA LYS A 13 -9.84 0.25 7.57
C LYS A 13 -8.72 -0.70 7.98
N ARG A 14 -8.36 -1.67 7.14
CA ARG A 14 -7.37 -2.70 7.46
C ARG A 14 -6.22 -2.72 6.45
N ASP A 15 -5.08 -3.22 6.88
CA ASP A 15 -3.97 -3.51 6.00
C ASP A 15 -4.30 -4.75 5.13
N LEU A 16 -4.38 -4.55 3.81
CA LEU A 16 -4.70 -5.60 2.84
C LEU A 16 -3.50 -6.52 2.53
N GLU A 17 -2.32 -6.14 2.98
CA GLU A 17 -1.11 -6.98 2.89
C GLU A 17 -0.91 -7.84 4.14
N ASP A 18 -1.68 -7.60 5.22
CA ASP A 18 -1.62 -8.42 6.42
C ASP A 18 -2.30 -9.78 6.20
N PRO A 19 -1.55 -10.90 6.28
CA PRO A 19 -2.09 -12.24 6.10
C PRO A 19 -3.23 -12.58 7.07
N LEU A 20 -3.23 -12.00 8.27
CA LEU A 20 -4.30 -12.22 9.24
C LEU A 20 -5.60 -11.56 8.79
N THR A 21 -5.52 -10.37 8.19
CA THR A 21 -6.68 -9.69 7.61
C THR A 21 -7.31 -10.53 6.51
N ILE A 22 -6.50 -11.03 5.57
CA ILE A 22 -6.97 -11.87 4.46
C ILE A 22 -7.60 -13.17 4.97
N LYS A 23 -6.93 -13.84 5.91
CA LYS A 23 -7.42 -15.07 6.52
C LYS A 23 -8.76 -14.88 7.24
N LEU A 24 -8.91 -13.81 8.02
CA LEU A 24 -10.17 -13.49 8.71
C LEU A 24 -11.34 -13.26 7.75
N VAL A 25 -11.08 -12.65 6.58
CA VAL A 25 -12.12 -12.49 5.55
C VAL A 25 -12.42 -13.83 4.88
N ALA A 26 -11.40 -14.62 4.53
CA ALA A 26 -11.55 -15.94 3.93
C ALA A 26 -12.38 -16.88 4.82
N GLU A 27 -12.10 -16.89 6.12
CA GLU A 27 -12.85 -17.69 7.11
C GLU A 27 -14.34 -17.29 7.22
N LYS A 28 -14.65 -16.00 7.01
CA LYS A 28 -16.05 -15.51 7.05
C LYS A 28 -16.80 -15.78 5.76
N VAL A 29 -16.09 -15.81 4.65
CA VAL A 29 -16.67 -15.97 3.32
C VAL A 29 -16.76 -17.45 2.94
N GLU A 30 -15.82 -18.27 3.38
CA GLU A 30 -15.74 -19.73 3.25
C GLU A 30 -15.57 -20.23 1.81
N THR A 31 -16.27 -19.64 0.81
CA THR A 31 -16.26 -20.11 -0.59
C THR A 31 -16.04 -18.96 -1.58
N GLU A 32 -15.47 -19.29 -2.75
CA GLU A 32 -15.28 -18.32 -3.83
C GLU A 32 -16.61 -17.79 -4.37
N ASP A 33 -17.62 -18.65 -4.51
CA ASP A 33 -18.93 -18.26 -5.03
C ASP A 33 -19.58 -17.21 -4.11
N PHE A 34 -19.46 -17.40 -2.81
CA PHE A 34 -19.99 -16.42 -1.85
C PHE A 34 -19.16 -15.12 -1.86
N LEU A 35 -17.84 -15.20 -2.04
CA LEU A 35 -16.97 -14.03 -2.22
C LEU A 35 -17.36 -13.21 -3.46
N GLU A 36 -17.58 -13.87 -4.59
CA GLU A 36 -17.97 -13.22 -5.85
C GLU A 36 -19.36 -12.55 -5.72
N LEU A 37 -20.32 -13.24 -5.10
CA LEU A 37 -21.63 -12.68 -4.83
C LEU A 37 -21.55 -11.47 -3.90
N LEU A 38 -20.74 -11.54 -2.86
CA LEU A 38 -20.52 -10.44 -1.92
C LEU A 38 -19.86 -9.25 -2.61
N HIS A 39 -18.89 -9.50 -3.49
CA HIS A 39 -18.25 -8.48 -4.30
C HIS A 39 -19.22 -7.78 -5.23
N ALA A 40 -20.03 -8.55 -5.98
CA ALA A 40 -21.06 -8.00 -6.87
C ALA A 40 -22.08 -7.15 -6.09
N LEU A 41 -22.52 -7.62 -4.92
CA LEU A 41 -23.40 -6.87 -4.03
C LEU A 41 -22.74 -5.55 -3.56
N THR A 42 -21.46 -5.60 -3.19
CA THR A 42 -20.72 -4.42 -2.74
C THR A 42 -20.62 -3.36 -3.85
N ILE A 43 -20.36 -3.77 -5.09
CA ILE A 43 -20.32 -2.86 -6.25
C ILE A 43 -21.71 -2.24 -6.49
N ALA A 44 -22.77 -3.06 -6.48
CA ALA A 44 -24.13 -2.59 -6.70
C ALA A 44 -24.56 -1.58 -5.62
N ASP A 45 -24.25 -1.85 -4.36
CA ASP A 45 -24.55 -0.97 -3.23
C ASP A 45 -23.78 0.36 -3.33
N ALA A 46 -22.50 0.30 -3.70
CA ALA A 46 -21.66 1.48 -3.91
C ALA A 46 -22.22 2.38 -5.04
N ILE A 47 -22.65 1.79 -6.15
CA ILE A 47 -23.29 2.53 -7.26
C ILE A 47 -24.59 3.17 -6.80
N ALA A 48 -25.44 2.44 -6.07
CA ALA A 48 -26.70 2.94 -5.56
C ALA A 48 -26.53 4.07 -4.53
N THR A 49 -25.45 4.03 -3.75
CA THR A 49 -25.16 5.03 -2.72
C THR A 49 -24.61 6.34 -3.30
N GLY A 50 -23.98 6.29 -4.47
CA GLY A 50 -23.51 7.48 -5.20
C GLY A 50 -21.97 7.59 -5.36
N PRO A 51 -21.50 8.67 -6.01
CA PRO A 51 -20.11 8.78 -6.49
C PRO A 51 -19.04 8.71 -5.39
N LEU A 52 -19.33 9.18 -4.18
CA LEU A 52 -18.40 9.11 -3.06
C LEU A 52 -18.18 7.68 -2.55
N ALA A 53 -19.19 6.82 -2.65
CA ALA A 53 -19.11 5.42 -2.26
C ALA A 53 -18.50 4.56 -3.37
N SER A 54 -18.68 4.94 -4.63
CA SER A 54 -18.21 4.21 -5.83
C SER A 54 -16.93 4.79 -6.43
N SER A 55 -16.08 5.45 -5.64
CA SER A 55 -14.81 5.98 -6.15
C SER A 55 -13.89 4.87 -6.67
N ASP A 56 -13.19 5.12 -7.78
CA ASP A 56 -12.27 4.16 -8.42
C ASP A 56 -11.24 3.61 -7.43
N TRP A 57 -10.75 4.47 -6.54
CA TRP A 57 -9.83 4.07 -5.48
C TRP A 57 -10.44 3.01 -4.54
N ARG A 58 -11.68 3.19 -4.08
CA ARG A 58 -12.35 2.19 -3.21
C ARG A 58 -12.60 0.89 -3.95
N GLN A 59 -13.01 0.96 -5.20
CA GLN A 59 -13.22 -0.22 -6.04
C GLN A 59 -11.91 -0.98 -6.25
N SER A 60 -10.79 -0.28 -6.47
CA SER A 60 -9.47 -0.89 -6.57
C SER A 60 -9.07 -1.63 -5.28
N LEU A 61 -9.21 -0.99 -4.11
CA LEU A 61 -8.91 -1.64 -2.83
C LEU A 61 -9.77 -2.88 -2.59
N ILE A 62 -11.07 -2.82 -2.91
CA ILE A 62 -11.98 -3.96 -2.78
C ILE A 62 -11.56 -5.06 -3.75
N GLY A 63 -11.20 -4.74 -4.99
CA GLY A 63 -10.70 -5.69 -5.97
C GLY A 63 -9.42 -6.39 -5.52
N GLU A 64 -8.45 -5.64 -4.96
CA GLU A 64 -7.22 -6.20 -4.38
C GLU A 64 -7.52 -7.15 -3.21
N LEU A 65 -8.42 -6.77 -2.32
CA LEU A 65 -8.86 -7.63 -1.21
C LEU A 65 -9.49 -8.93 -1.73
N VAL A 66 -10.42 -8.82 -2.67
CA VAL A 66 -11.12 -9.99 -3.27
C VAL A 66 -10.12 -10.94 -3.93
N ALA A 67 -9.16 -10.42 -4.71
CA ALA A 67 -8.12 -11.23 -5.33
C ALA A 67 -7.26 -11.97 -4.30
N SER A 68 -6.86 -11.29 -3.22
CA SER A 68 -6.07 -11.87 -2.13
C SER A 68 -6.84 -12.94 -1.36
N VAL A 69 -8.11 -12.70 -1.05
CA VAL A 69 -9.00 -13.66 -0.37
C VAL A 69 -9.26 -14.88 -1.25
N LYS A 70 -9.45 -14.69 -2.57
CA LYS A 70 -9.63 -15.79 -3.53
C LYS A 70 -8.42 -16.72 -3.56
N ASN A 71 -7.21 -16.16 -3.58
CA ASN A 71 -5.97 -16.93 -3.51
C ASN A 71 -5.84 -17.69 -2.17
N GLU A 72 -6.25 -17.08 -1.05
CA GLU A 72 -6.27 -17.75 0.26
C GLU A 72 -7.24 -18.94 0.29
N ILE A 73 -8.46 -18.77 -0.23
CA ILE A 73 -9.47 -19.85 -0.32
C ILE A 73 -8.97 -21.01 -1.18
N ARG A 74 -8.26 -20.73 -2.28
CA ARG A 74 -7.68 -21.75 -3.16
C ARG A 74 -6.47 -22.45 -2.58
N GLY A 75 -5.94 -21.97 -1.47
CA GLY A 75 -4.65 -22.44 -0.95
C GLY A 75 -3.46 -22.03 -1.82
N GLU A 76 -3.68 -21.17 -2.81
CA GLU A 76 -2.66 -20.56 -3.67
C GLU A 76 -1.99 -19.39 -2.97
N ARG A 77 -1.61 -19.60 -1.71
CA ARG A 77 -0.90 -18.59 -0.96
C ARG A 77 0.35 -18.21 -1.75
N LYS A 78 0.36 -17.04 -2.40
CA LYS A 78 1.64 -16.33 -2.46
C LYS A 78 1.99 -16.14 -0.99
N GLU A 79 3.01 -16.88 -0.53
CA GLU A 79 3.67 -16.49 0.71
C GLU A 79 3.98 -15.00 0.53
N ILE A 80 3.15 -14.15 1.14
CA ILE A 80 3.59 -12.81 1.48
C ILE A 80 4.60 -13.10 2.56
N ASN A 81 5.80 -13.41 2.06
CA ASN A 81 6.92 -13.74 2.89
C ASN A 81 7.12 -12.49 3.76
N PRO A 82 7.00 -12.56 5.09
CA PRO A 82 7.46 -11.48 5.96
C PRO A 82 8.98 -11.29 5.82
N HIS A 83 9.65 -12.25 5.14
CA HIS A 83 11.01 -12.06 4.67
C HIS A 83 10.95 -11.10 3.49
N LEU A 84 11.44 -9.89 3.73
CA LEU A 84 11.76 -8.89 2.72
C LEU A 84 12.15 -9.55 1.41
N SER A 85 11.62 -9.04 0.30
CA SER A 85 12.14 -9.43 -0.99
C SER A 85 13.67 -9.25 -0.95
N LYS A 86 14.40 -10.14 -1.58
CA LYS A 86 15.88 -10.05 -1.65
C LYS A 86 16.31 -8.64 -2.06
N ASP A 87 15.55 -8.02 -2.93
CA ASP A 87 15.74 -6.65 -3.41
C ASP A 87 15.71 -5.61 -2.28
N LYS A 88 14.79 -5.72 -1.32
CA LYS A 88 14.72 -4.81 -0.17
C LYS A 88 15.89 -5.03 0.81
N GLN A 89 16.35 -6.28 0.96
CA GLN A 89 17.55 -6.56 1.75
C GLN A 89 18.80 -5.97 1.12
N GLU A 90 18.94 -6.09 -0.20
CA GLU A 90 20.04 -5.49 -0.96
C GLU A 90 20.00 -3.96 -0.86
N LEU A 91 18.82 -3.35 -0.99
CA LEU A 91 18.64 -1.91 -0.80
C LEU A 91 19.05 -1.45 0.62
N ALA A 92 18.65 -2.22 1.65
CA ALA A 92 19.01 -1.90 3.03
C ALA A 92 20.51 -2.03 3.31
N MET A 93 21.24 -2.83 2.53
CA MET A 93 22.69 -3.02 2.66
C MET A 93 23.51 -1.96 1.91
N ARG A 94 22.88 -1.15 1.05
CA ARG A 94 23.57 -0.05 0.38
C ARG A 94 24.13 0.95 1.39
N LYS A 95 25.33 1.45 1.15
CA LYS A 95 26.05 2.37 2.06
C LYS A 95 25.56 3.81 1.99
N GLU A 96 24.71 4.13 1.02
CA GLU A 96 24.16 5.48 0.85
C GLU A 96 23.28 5.83 2.05
N GLU A 97 23.34 7.07 2.49
CA GLU A 97 22.56 7.57 3.62
C GLU A 97 21.06 7.42 3.37
N ILE A 98 20.64 7.74 2.16
CA ILE A 98 19.26 7.62 1.70
C ILE A 98 19.25 6.97 0.31
N VAL A 99 18.42 5.95 0.13
CA VAL A 99 18.15 5.34 -1.17
C VAL A 99 16.70 5.56 -1.52
N VAL A 100 16.43 5.99 -2.75
CA VAL A 100 15.08 6.17 -3.28
C VAL A 100 14.95 5.40 -4.59
N GLU A 101 13.99 4.51 -4.67
CA GLU A 101 13.65 3.80 -5.90
C GLU A 101 12.15 3.92 -6.15
N ALA A 102 11.74 4.01 -7.41
CA ALA A 102 10.33 4.02 -7.80
C ALA A 102 10.07 2.96 -8.85
N THR A 103 8.97 2.25 -8.66
CA THR A 103 8.48 1.23 -9.59
C THR A 103 7.05 1.58 -10.00
N PRO A 104 6.73 1.63 -11.30
CA PRO A 104 5.36 1.80 -11.76
C PRO A 104 4.46 0.66 -11.26
N ILE A 105 3.25 1.01 -10.82
CA ILE A 105 2.19 0.07 -10.45
C ILE A 105 0.91 0.47 -11.19
N ASP A 106 -0.12 -0.39 -11.19
CA ASP A 106 -1.34 -0.20 -11.99
C ASP A 106 -2.01 1.17 -11.80
N GLN A 107 -1.89 1.77 -10.60
CA GLN A 107 -2.50 3.08 -10.30
C GLN A 107 -1.52 4.01 -9.59
N GLY A 108 -0.39 4.31 -10.23
CA GLY A 108 0.61 5.25 -9.71
C GLY A 108 2.00 4.69 -9.60
N LEU A 109 2.66 4.94 -8.47
CA LEU A 109 4.05 4.55 -8.23
C LEU A 109 4.18 3.91 -6.85
N ALA A 110 4.99 2.86 -6.75
CA ALA A 110 5.53 2.38 -5.49
C ALA A 110 6.93 3.00 -5.29
N ILE A 111 7.05 3.91 -4.32
CA ILE A 111 8.32 4.56 -3.97
C ILE A 111 8.88 3.85 -2.74
N THR A 112 10.06 3.27 -2.88
CA THR A 112 10.80 2.67 -1.76
C THR A 112 11.87 3.66 -1.30
N VAL A 113 11.80 4.02 -0.01
CA VAL A 113 12.80 4.89 0.64
C VAL A 113 13.49 4.07 1.73
N VAL A 114 14.83 4.06 1.70
CA VAL A 114 15.67 3.46 2.73
C VAL A 114 16.48 4.54 3.41
N ALA A 115 16.33 4.66 4.72
CA ALA A 115 17.06 5.62 5.55
C ALA A 115 17.36 5.03 6.93
N ASN A 116 18.15 5.71 7.74
CA ASN A 116 18.34 5.33 9.13
C ASN A 116 17.02 5.42 9.90
N ASP A 117 16.69 4.36 10.65
CA ASP A 117 15.47 4.35 11.45
C ASP A 117 15.56 5.38 12.58
N SER A 118 14.63 6.31 12.59
CA SER A 118 14.58 7.42 13.56
C SER A 118 13.17 7.85 13.85
N THR A 119 12.97 8.45 15.03
CA THR A 119 11.67 8.99 15.42
C THR A 119 11.23 10.10 14.45
N GLY A 120 10.00 10.01 13.93
CA GLY A 120 9.45 10.99 13.00
C GLY A 120 9.76 10.75 11.53
N LEU A 121 10.59 9.73 11.18
CA LEU A 121 10.98 9.41 9.80
C LEU A 121 9.79 9.34 8.83
N LEU A 122 8.74 8.61 9.19
CA LEU A 122 7.55 8.47 8.34
C LEU A 122 6.85 9.81 8.10
N GLY A 123 6.79 10.67 9.14
CA GLY A 123 6.22 12.01 9.02
C GLY A 123 7.01 12.90 8.07
N ILE A 124 8.34 12.84 8.15
CA ILE A 124 9.24 13.58 7.24
C ILE A 124 9.05 13.11 5.81
N ILE A 125 9.08 11.79 5.57
CA ILE A 125 8.89 11.23 4.22
C ILE A 125 7.52 11.63 3.66
N ALA A 126 6.45 11.47 4.44
CA ALA A 126 5.09 11.87 4.02
C ALA A 126 5.01 13.36 3.68
N GLY A 127 5.66 14.23 4.47
CA GLY A 127 5.73 15.66 4.22
C GLY A 127 6.42 15.99 2.88
N VAL A 128 7.57 15.36 2.62
CA VAL A 128 8.30 15.55 1.37
C VAL A 128 7.49 15.04 0.17
N LEU A 129 6.86 13.86 0.27
CA LEU A 129 5.99 13.35 -0.79
C LEU A 129 4.82 14.29 -1.08
N SER A 130 4.22 14.87 -0.03
CA SER A 130 3.14 15.86 -0.16
C SER A 130 3.62 17.15 -0.84
N LEU A 131 4.82 17.66 -0.51
CA LEU A 131 5.41 18.83 -1.17
C LEU A 131 5.67 18.57 -2.66
N GLN A 132 5.98 17.35 -3.03
CA GLN A 132 6.14 16.91 -4.43
C GLN A 132 4.80 16.58 -5.11
N ARG A 133 3.67 16.95 -4.51
CA ARG A 133 2.33 16.70 -5.05
C ARG A 133 2.04 15.21 -5.30
N LEU A 134 2.55 14.36 -4.44
CA LEU A 134 2.30 12.92 -4.45
C LEU A 134 1.27 12.57 -3.39
N LEU A 135 0.12 12.10 -3.80
CA LEU A 135 -0.95 11.65 -2.91
C LEU A 135 -0.62 10.26 -2.36
N VAL A 136 -0.32 10.18 -1.07
CA VAL A 136 -0.02 8.91 -0.41
C VAL A 136 -1.31 8.10 -0.24
N ARG A 137 -1.31 6.87 -0.74
CA ARG A 137 -2.41 5.91 -0.64
C ARG A 137 -2.18 4.91 0.48
N SER A 138 -0.97 4.40 0.58
CA SER A 138 -0.55 3.52 1.67
C SER A 138 0.95 3.65 1.91
N ALA A 139 1.38 3.28 3.12
CA ALA A 139 2.78 3.18 3.48
C ALA A 139 3.01 1.90 4.27
N ARG A 140 4.11 1.21 3.97
CA ARG A 140 4.58 0.05 4.71
C ARG A 140 6.01 0.31 5.13
N THR A 141 6.34 -0.04 6.37
CA THR A 141 7.70 0.12 6.89
C THR A 141 8.20 -1.18 7.52
N GLU A 142 9.45 -1.45 7.31
CA GLU A 142 10.17 -2.59 7.87
C GLU A 142 11.55 -2.11 8.30
N THR A 143 12.05 -2.56 9.46
CA THR A 143 13.37 -2.17 9.95
C THR A 143 14.37 -3.31 9.81
N ILE A 144 15.48 -3.07 9.08
CA ILE A 144 16.56 -4.02 8.87
C ILE A 144 17.86 -3.39 9.32
N ASN A 145 18.55 -4.02 10.27
CA ASN A 145 19.86 -3.54 10.72
C ASN A 145 19.87 -2.04 11.07
N LYS A 146 18.84 -1.55 11.75
CA LYS A 146 18.63 -0.13 12.11
C LYS A 146 18.35 0.80 10.92
N ARG A 147 18.09 0.25 9.75
CA ARG A 147 17.59 1.03 8.61
C ARG A 147 16.10 0.73 8.39
N ALA A 148 15.34 1.78 8.24
CA ALA A 148 13.94 1.67 7.84
C ALA A 148 13.86 1.54 6.32
N VAL A 149 13.19 0.51 5.83
CA VAL A 149 12.80 0.32 4.43
C VAL A 149 11.32 0.61 4.36
N THR A 150 10.96 1.73 3.76
CA THR A 150 9.56 2.18 3.67
C THR A 150 9.11 2.13 2.22
N THR A 151 7.99 1.50 1.96
CA THR A 151 7.38 1.44 0.63
C THR A 151 6.09 2.26 0.64
N TRP A 152 6.00 3.23 -0.24
CA TRP A 152 4.91 4.19 -0.35
C TRP A 152 4.19 3.98 -1.67
N ARG A 153 2.89 3.69 -1.64
CA ARG A 153 2.07 3.74 -2.83
C ARG A 153 1.55 5.16 -2.99
N VAL A 154 1.89 5.80 -4.07
CA VAL A 154 1.55 7.19 -4.34
C VAL A 154 0.94 7.37 -5.71
N THR A 155 0.08 8.39 -5.84
CA THR A 155 -0.48 8.82 -7.11
C THR A 155 -0.07 10.29 -7.32
N PRO A 156 0.57 10.66 -8.44
CA PRO A 156 0.82 12.06 -8.76
C PRO A 156 -0.51 12.84 -8.86
N GLU A 157 -0.57 14.01 -8.27
CA GLU A 157 -1.74 14.89 -8.35
C GLU A 157 -1.91 15.46 -9.76
N PHE A 158 -0.80 15.68 -10.46
CA PHE A 158 -0.74 16.18 -11.83
C PHE A 158 0.18 15.28 -12.65
N GLY A 159 -0.39 14.39 -13.43
CA GLY A 159 0.08 13.59 -14.57
C GLY A 159 1.51 13.05 -14.66
N ASP A 160 2.51 13.71 -14.12
CA ASP A 160 3.91 13.35 -14.33
C ASP A 160 4.52 12.58 -13.15
N ALA A 161 5.41 11.62 -13.47
CA ALA A 161 6.20 10.93 -12.47
C ALA A 161 7.20 11.92 -11.82
N PRO A 162 7.46 11.78 -10.49
CA PRO A 162 8.41 12.64 -9.80
C PRO A 162 9.84 12.44 -10.32
N ASP A 163 10.63 13.52 -10.34
CA ASP A 163 12.08 13.41 -10.49
C ASP A 163 12.67 12.76 -9.23
N LEU A 164 13.18 11.53 -9.38
CA LEU A 164 13.71 10.77 -8.26
C LEU A 164 14.97 11.38 -7.65
N MET A 165 15.80 12.07 -8.44
CA MET A 165 16.99 12.76 -7.93
C MET A 165 16.58 13.95 -7.06
N GLN A 166 15.59 14.73 -7.51
CA GLN A 166 15.05 15.85 -6.76
C GLN A 166 14.35 15.36 -5.47
N LEU A 167 13.60 14.26 -5.56
CA LEU A 167 12.94 13.64 -4.41
C LEU A 167 13.97 13.17 -3.38
N GLN A 168 15.02 12.48 -3.80
CA GLN A 168 16.10 12.01 -2.91
C GLN A 168 16.81 13.17 -2.22
N GLU A 169 17.11 14.25 -2.95
CA GLU A 169 17.74 15.44 -2.37
C GLU A 169 16.81 16.15 -1.38
N SER A 170 15.53 16.28 -1.70
CA SER A 170 14.55 16.86 -0.78
C SER A 170 14.43 16.04 0.51
N LEU A 171 14.43 14.70 0.41
CA LEU A 171 14.44 13.81 1.56
C LEU A 171 15.71 13.97 2.39
N ARG A 172 16.87 14.10 1.74
CA ARG A 172 18.15 14.32 2.42
C ARG A 172 18.16 15.63 3.22
N LEU A 173 17.68 16.71 2.62
CA LEU A 173 17.57 18.01 3.28
C LEU A 173 16.59 17.97 4.46
N ALA A 174 15.42 17.34 4.29
CA ALA A 174 14.42 17.22 5.32
C ALA A 174 14.92 16.41 6.53
N LEU A 175 15.59 15.29 6.29
CA LEU A 175 16.14 14.43 7.35
C LEU A 175 17.28 15.09 8.11
N ASN A 176 18.02 16.00 7.47
CA ASN A 176 19.07 16.80 8.10
C ASN A 176 18.54 18.10 8.76
N GLY A 177 17.23 18.31 8.78
CA GLY A 177 16.61 19.49 9.39
C GLY A 177 16.85 20.79 8.61
N SER A 178 17.08 20.70 7.31
CA SER A 178 17.45 21.84 6.42
C SER A 178 16.33 22.17 5.41
N LEU A 179 15.08 21.70 5.65
CA LEU A 179 13.93 21.97 4.81
C LEU A 179 12.96 22.92 5.52
#